data_8adc86e9f9d3752e730f84c052975bcd
#
_entry.id   8adc86e9f9d3752e730f84c052975bcd
#
_cell.length_a   1.000
_cell.length_b   1.000
_cell.length_c   1.000
_cell.angle_alpha   90.00
_cell.angle_beta   90.00
_cell.angle_gamma   90.00
#
_symmetry.space_group_name_H-M   'P 1'
#
loop_
_entity.id
_entity.type
_entity.pdbx_description
1 polymer ?
#
loop_
_entity_poly.entity_id
_entity_poly.type
_entity_poly.pdbx_seq_one_letter_code
_entity_poly.pdbx_strand_id
1 'polypeptide(L)'
;MNFHQPNFWRRASLASFALLLLLPLSGIYWLATKLRGVFSTATKLPGTTLTVGNVTLGGGGKTPTAIKLKELIDSLGLKSCFLTRGYKGALDGPLFITKNSKVSDTGDEPQLLLKYGEVLLAKKRELAKEILSKAKYDVLILDDGLQNPNVAHDMKILVIDANYLFGNGFLFPAGPLRQTSSSALRNADVILLIGSEQLPKSLVKYRKKVFSANYKASGSYNSKKSYLAFSALANNAKFFNSLSDHGLRVEEYIEFSDHYSYRVTDIVNLIQLAAQKGLTLITTSKDYVKLPKRYQKEIVEFKIELVINSQAEFIKILKRYVKKS
;
A
#
# COMPACT_ATOMS: atom_id res chain seq x y z
N MET A 1 -9.18 -18.22 -3.83
CA MET A 1 -10.44 -17.52 -3.50
C MET A 1 -10.27 -16.04 -3.78
N ASN A 2 -11.05 -15.49 -4.71
CA ASN A 2 -11.06 -14.06 -5.01
C ASN A 2 -11.82 -13.34 -3.90
N PHE A 3 -11.11 -12.61 -3.07
CA PHE A 3 -11.72 -11.87 -1.96
C PHE A 3 -12.29 -10.55 -2.51
N HIS A 4 -13.50 -10.58 -3.04
CA HIS A 4 -14.24 -9.35 -3.27
C HIS A 4 -14.75 -8.83 -1.92
N GLN A 5 -14.48 -7.55 -1.65
CA GLN A 5 -14.99 -6.91 -0.43
C GLN A 5 -16.52 -6.94 -0.45
N PRO A 6 -17.17 -7.50 0.58
CA PRO A 6 -18.63 -7.53 0.64
C PRO A 6 -19.20 -6.10 0.63
N ASN A 7 -20.32 -5.90 -0.06
CA ASN A 7 -20.96 -4.57 -0.16
C ASN A 7 -21.33 -4.00 1.20
N PHE A 8 -21.70 -4.83 2.18
CA PHE A 8 -22.02 -4.39 3.54
C PHE A 8 -20.83 -3.83 4.33
N TRP A 9 -19.59 -4.04 3.86
CA TRP A 9 -18.40 -3.40 4.46
C TRP A 9 -18.30 -1.91 4.14
N ARG A 10 -18.96 -1.43 3.08
CA ARG A 10 -18.93 -0.01 2.70
C ARG A 10 -19.92 0.83 3.51
N ARG A 11 -21.11 0.30 3.78
CA ARG A 11 -22.14 0.98 4.58
C ARG A 11 -22.78 -0.01 5.54
N ALA A 12 -22.87 0.35 6.80
CA ALA A 12 -23.62 -0.44 7.78
C ALA A 12 -25.12 -0.38 7.41
N SER A 13 -25.60 -1.45 6.78
CA SER A 13 -27.03 -1.74 6.80
C SER A 13 -27.27 -2.74 7.92
N LEU A 14 -27.85 -2.30 9.03
CA LEU A 14 -28.25 -3.17 10.15
C LEU A 14 -29.27 -4.24 9.71
N ALA A 15 -29.89 -4.08 8.55
CA ALA A 15 -30.77 -5.06 7.92
C ALA A 15 -30.02 -6.25 7.30
N SER A 16 -28.68 -6.24 7.28
CA SER A 16 -27.91 -7.38 6.77
C SER A 16 -27.81 -8.45 7.87
N PHE A 17 -28.59 -9.52 7.75
CA PHE A 17 -28.52 -10.72 8.60
C PHE A 17 -27.08 -11.27 8.72
N ALA A 18 -26.32 -11.17 7.61
CA ALA A 18 -24.92 -11.54 7.59
C ALA A 18 -24.06 -10.71 8.57
N LEU A 19 -24.36 -9.42 8.74
CA LEU A 19 -23.64 -8.56 9.69
C LEU A 19 -23.84 -9.05 11.13
N LEU A 20 -25.09 -9.34 11.52
CA LEU A 20 -25.42 -9.82 12.87
C LEU A 20 -24.73 -11.15 13.20
N LEU A 21 -24.71 -12.09 12.25
CA LEU A 21 -24.02 -13.38 12.41
C LEU A 21 -22.51 -13.23 12.57
N LEU A 22 -21.90 -12.20 11.93
CA LEU A 22 -20.45 -12.01 11.96
C LEU A 22 -19.95 -11.20 13.16
N LEU A 23 -20.84 -10.48 13.88
CA LEU A 23 -20.44 -9.67 15.05
C LEU A 23 -19.74 -10.49 16.17
N PRO A 24 -20.22 -11.69 16.56
CA PRO A 24 -19.53 -12.49 17.58
C PRO A 24 -18.11 -12.88 17.15
N LEU A 25 -17.93 -13.23 15.86
CA LEU A 25 -16.62 -13.55 15.30
C LEU A 25 -15.67 -12.34 15.31
N SER A 26 -16.21 -11.13 15.08
CA SER A 26 -15.43 -9.90 15.21
C SER A 26 -14.99 -9.63 16.66
N GLY A 27 -15.80 -10.01 17.63
CA GLY A 27 -15.44 -9.97 19.05
C GLY A 27 -14.25 -10.93 19.37
N ILE A 28 -14.32 -12.15 18.87
CA ILE A 28 -13.21 -13.13 18.99
C ILE A 28 -11.95 -12.61 18.31
N TYR A 29 -12.07 -12.08 17.10
CA TYR A 29 -10.94 -11.46 16.36
C TYR A 29 -10.30 -10.32 17.17
N TRP A 30 -11.14 -9.42 17.73
CA TRP A 30 -10.65 -8.33 18.59
C TRP A 30 -9.89 -8.85 19.80
N LEU A 31 -10.44 -9.83 20.51
CA LEU A 31 -9.80 -10.43 21.69
C LEU A 31 -8.47 -11.07 21.32
N ALA A 32 -8.43 -11.87 20.26
CA ALA A 32 -7.21 -12.51 19.78
C ALA A 32 -6.11 -11.49 19.41
N THR A 33 -6.48 -10.40 18.73
CA THR A 33 -5.53 -9.34 18.36
C THR A 33 -5.03 -8.56 19.60
N LYS A 34 -5.85 -8.37 20.62
CA LYS A 34 -5.49 -7.74 21.89
C LYS A 34 -4.52 -8.62 22.68
N LEU A 35 -4.86 -9.90 22.86
CA LEU A 35 -4.00 -10.87 23.55
C LEU A 35 -2.64 -10.96 22.87
N ARG A 36 -2.61 -11.08 21.55
CA ARG A 36 -1.35 -11.07 20.80
C ARG A 36 -0.51 -9.82 21.09
N GLY A 37 -1.12 -8.64 21.19
CA GLY A 37 -0.41 -7.40 21.53
C GLY A 37 0.19 -7.42 22.94
N VAL A 38 -0.54 -7.99 23.93
CA VAL A 38 -0.08 -8.08 25.32
C VAL A 38 1.09 -9.06 25.46
N PHE A 39 1.03 -10.21 24.77
CA PHE A 39 2.08 -11.25 24.86
C PHE A 39 3.25 -11.05 23.88
N SER A 40 3.26 -9.97 23.11
CA SER A 40 4.35 -9.68 22.19
C SER A 40 5.39 -8.75 22.81
N THR A 41 6.66 -9.08 22.60
CA THR A 41 7.79 -8.21 22.97
C THR A 41 8.28 -7.46 21.72
N ALA A 42 8.24 -6.14 21.75
CA ALA A 42 8.66 -5.32 20.64
C ALA A 42 10.19 -5.24 20.56
N THR A 43 10.76 -5.73 19.46
CA THR A 43 12.20 -5.63 19.16
C THR A 43 12.51 -4.28 18.57
N LYS A 44 13.45 -3.55 19.15
CA LYS A 44 14.02 -2.34 18.55
C LYS A 44 14.99 -2.75 17.44
N LEU A 45 14.73 -2.28 16.23
CA LEU A 45 15.61 -2.44 15.08
C LEU A 45 16.67 -1.33 15.06
N PRO A 46 17.83 -1.55 14.42
CA PRO A 46 18.84 -0.51 14.22
C PRO A 46 18.29 0.60 13.30
N GLY A 47 18.57 1.84 13.64
CA GLY A 47 18.04 3.02 12.92
C GLY A 47 16.61 3.39 13.33
N THR A 48 16.11 4.49 12.77
CA THR A 48 14.76 5.00 13.03
C THR A 48 13.72 4.19 12.23
N THR A 49 12.74 3.62 12.90
CA THR A 49 11.69 2.80 12.29
C THR A 49 10.44 3.63 12.00
N LEU A 50 10.23 4.00 10.73
CA LEU A 50 9.01 4.66 10.25
C LEU A 50 8.04 3.60 9.73
N THR A 51 6.85 3.56 10.28
CA THR A 51 5.87 2.53 9.93
C THR A 51 4.68 3.11 9.22
N VAL A 52 4.46 2.66 8.00
CA VAL A 52 3.28 2.97 7.19
C VAL A 52 2.28 1.83 7.31
N GLY A 53 1.01 2.18 7.44
CA GLY A 53 -0.04 1.18 7.41
C GLY A 53 -1.43 1.80 7.36
N ASN A 54 -2.42 0.96 7.18
CA ASN A 54 -3.83 1.31 7.23
C ASN A 54 -4.58 0.40 8.21
N VAL A 55 -5.82 0.71 8.47
CA VAL A 55 -6.67 -0.10 9.37
C VAL A 55 -7.68 -0.95 8.60
N THR A 56 -7.89 -0.68 7.33
CA THR A 56 -8.86 -1.42 6.51
C THR A 56 -8.18 -2.54 5.73
N LEU A 57 -8.88 -3.62 5.48
CA LEU A 57 -8.47 -4.61 4.49
C LEU A 57 -8.58 -4.02 3.09
N GLY A 58 -7.60 -4.31 2.23
CA GLY A 58 -7.53 -3.84 0.85
C GLY A 58 -6.53 -2.72 0.60
N GLY A 59 -6.55 -2.16 -0.62
CA GLY A 59 -5.61 -1.16 -1.10
C GLY A 59 -5.87 0.23 -0.53
N GLY A 60 -5.16 0.62 0.52
CA GLY A 60 -5.32 1.92 1.21
C GLY A 60 -4.22 2.93 0.91
N GLY A 61 -3.36 2.74 -0.10
CA GLY A 61 -2.30 3.70 -0.43
C GLY A 61 -1.00 3.55 0.38
N LYS A 62 -0.79 2.43 1.08
CA LYS A 62 0.41 2.17 1.89
C LYS A 62 1.69 2.25 1.09
N THR A 63 1.81 1.46 0.04
CA THR A 63 3.02 1.36 -0.78
C THR A 63 3.40 2.68 -1.46
N PRO A 64 2.47 3.44 -2.08
CA PRO A 64 2.78 4.81 -2.54
C PRO A 64 3.26 5.75 -1.42
N THR A 65 2.70 5.62 -0.21
CA THR A 65 3.15 6.41 0.94
C THR A 65 4.57 6.00 1.38
N ALA A 66 4.88 4.71 1.41
CA ALA A 66 6.22 4.22 1.71
C ALA A 66 7.24 4.74 0.69
N ILE A 67 6.90 4.72 -0.60
CA ILE A 67 7.73 5.28 -1.69
C ILE A 67 7.95 6.78 -1.46
N LYS A 68 6.90 7.54 -1.17
CA LYS A 68 7.02 8.99 -0.91
C LYS A 68 7.90 9.28 0.31
N LEU A 69 7.79 8.49 1.36
CA LEU A 69 8.69 8.63 2.52
C LEU A 69 10.15 8.39 2.13
N LYS A 70 10.43 7.37 1.31
CA LYS A 70 11.78 7.09 0.81
C LYS A 70 12.36 8.29 0.08
N GLU A 71 11.59 8.89 -0.85
CA GLU A 71 11.99 10.11 -1.56
C GLU A 71 12.32 11.26 -0.61
N LEU A 72 11.46 11.48 0.42
CA LEU A 72 11.67 12.54 1.39
C LEU A 72 12.91 12.28 2.26
N ILE A 73 13.13 11.05 2.71
CA ILE A 73 14.31 10.65 3.50
C ILE A 73 15.59 10.81 2.68
N ASP A 74 15.58 10.39 1.42
CA ASP A 74 16.73 10.55 0.52
C ASP A 74 17.05 12.03 0.28
N SER A 75 16.02 12.89 0.17
CA SER A 75 16.21 14.34 0.04
C SER A 75 16.84 15.00 1.29
N LEU A 76 16.77 14.31 2.43
CA LEU A 76 17.44 14.72 3.68
C LEU A 76 18.88 14.19 3.78
N GLY A 77 19.36 13.44 2.80
CA GLY A 77 20.70 12.83 2.78
C GLY A 77 20.85 11.65 3.76
N LEU A 78 19.74 11.01 4.15
CA LEU A 78 19.72 9.87 5.05
C LEU A 78 19.65 8.56 4.29
N LYS A 79 20.40 7.54 4.73
CA LYS A 79 20.38 6.20 4.14
C LYS A 79 19.17 5.43 4.66
N SER A 80 18.31 4.95 3.76
CA SER A 80 17.13 4.20 4.16
C SER A 80 16.88 2.96 3.31
N CYS A 81 16.19 1.98 3.90
CA CYS A 81 15.68 0.82 3.18
C CYS A 81 14.22 0.51 3.56
N PHE A 82 13.54 -0.19 2.67
CA PHE A 82 12.23 -0.75 2.95
C PHE A 82 12.34 -2.07 3.71
N LEU A 83 11.45 -2.28 4.69
CA LEU A 83 11.28 -3.57 5.37
C LEU A 83 9.85 -4.04 5.16
N THR A 84 9.70 -5.15 4.43
CA THR A 84 8.40 -5.70 4.04
C THR A 84 8.25 -7.17 4.40
N ARG A 85 6.99 -7.66 4.46
CA ARG A 85 6.70 -9.08 4.72
C ARG A 85 6.81 -9.98 3.50
N GLY A 86 6.81 -9.41 2.29
CA GLY A 86 6.72 -10.23 1.07
C GLY A 86 5.35 -10.91 0.94
N TYR A 87 4.26 -10.14 1.05
CA TYR A 87 2.91 -10.71 0.96
C TYR A 87 2.72 -11.49 -0.34
N LYS A 88 2.16 -12.70 -0.25
CA LYS A 88 2.02 -13.69 -1.34
C LYS A 88 3.34 -14.19 -1.95
N GLY A 89 4.52 -13.80 -1.45
CA GLY A 89 5.79 -14.40 -1.82
C GLY A 89 6.06 -15.71 -1.08
N ALA A 90 6.87 -16.59 -1.68
CA ALA A 90 7.22 -17.89 -1.10
C ALA A 90 8.33 -17.77 -0.03
N LEU A 91 9.22 -16.77 -0.14
CA LEU A 91 10.35 -16.61 0.76
C LEU A 91 9.94 -16.01 2.11
N ASP A 92 10.61 -16.47 3.17
CA ASP A 92 10.38 -15.99 4.53
C ASP A 92 11.35 -14.88 4.95
N GLY A 93 12.57 -14.88 4.43
CA GLY A 93 13.63 -13.97 4.84
C GLY A 93 14.17 -14.28 6.26
N PRO A 94 15.00 -13.39 6.85
CA PRO A 94 15.37 -12.07 6.33
C PRO A 94 16.40 -12.13 5.21
N LEU A 95 16.14 -11.44 4.10
CA LEU A 95 17.08 -11.33 2.98
C LEU A 95 16.83 -10.05 2.17
N PHE A 96 17.89 -9.44 1.61
CA PHE A 96 17.73 -8.38 0.63
C PHE A 96 17.30 -8.99 -0.71
N ILE A 97 16.25 -8.42 -1.29
CA ILE A 97 15.82 -8.80 -2.64
C ILE A 97 16.61 -8.02 -3.69
N THR A 98 16.75 -8.62 -4.86
CA THR A 98 17.49 -8.06 -5.99
C THR A 98 16.64 -7.98 -7.25
N LYS A 99 17.12 -7.31 -8.28
CA LYS A 99 16.46 -7.23 -9.60
C LYS A 99 16.26 -8.61 -10.28
N ASN A 100 16.95 -9.65 -9.79
CA ASN A 100 16.83 -11.02 -10.28
C ASN A 100 15.84 -11.86 -9.45
N SER A 101 15.37 -11.35 -8.31
CA SER A 101 14.38 -12.04 -7.50
C SER A 101 13.04 -12.11 -8.24
N LYS A 102 12.40 -13.28 -8.22
CA LYS A 102 11.10 -13.48 -8.89
C LYS A 102 9.94 -12.92 -8.06
N VAL A 103 8.91 -12.45 -8.72
CA VAL A 103 7.67 -12.00 -8.04
C VAL A 103 7.01 -13.14 -7.25
N SER A 104 7.07 -14.39 -7.76
CA SER A 104 6.59 -15.59 -7.03
C SER A 104 7.26 -15.77 -5.68
N ASP A 105 8.51 -15.37 -5.56
CA ASP A 105 9.32 -15.59 -4.36
C ASP A 105 9.15 -14.45 -3.35
N THR A 106 9.03 -13.22 -3.84
CA THR A 106 9.05 -12.01 -3.01
C THR A 106 7.68 -11.35 -2.82
N GLY A 107 6.73 -11.58 -3.74
CA GLY A 107 5.51 -10.82 -3.87
C GLY A 107 5.65 -9.61 -4.80
N ASP A 108 4.53 -9.02 -5.21
CA ASP A 108 4.48 -7.88 -6.14
C ASP A 108 4.85 -6.54 -5.47
N GLU A 109 4.42 -6.31 -4.23
CA GLU A 109 4.73 -5.08 -3.50
C GLU A 109 6.24 -4.89 -3.27
N PRO A 110 7.01 -5.88 -2.80
CA PRO A 110 8.46 -5.77 -2.68
C PRO A 110 9.17 -5.49 -4.02
N GLN A 111 8.70 -6.09 -5.13
CA GLN A 111 9.25 -5.82 -6.46
C GLN A 111 8.99 -4.38 -6.92
N LEU A 112 7.83 -3.82 -6.57
CA LEU A 112 7.54 -2.41 -6.82
C LEU A 112 8.44 -1.50 -6.00
N LEU A 113 8.61 -1.77 -4.70
CA LEU A 113 9.49 -0.99 -3.81
C LEU A 113 10.95 -1.02 -4.28
N LEU A 114 11.41 -2.14 -4.84
CA LEU A 114 12.79 -2.30 -5.36
C LEU A 114 13.15 -1.32 -6.48
N LYS A 115 12.16 -0.74 -7.18
CA LYS A 115 12.39 0.34 -8.16
C LYS A 115 12.88 1.63 -7.50
N TYR A 116 12.60 1.82 -6.21
CA TYR A 116 12.83 3.08 -5.47
C TYR A 116 13.93 2.97 -4.42
N GLY A 117 14.39 1.77 -4.08
CA GLY A 117 15.48 1.58 -3.14
C GLY A 117 15.68 0.13 -2.70
N GLU A 118 16.60 -0.06 -1.78
CA GLU A 118 16.88 -1.37 -1.21
C GLU A 118 15.71 -1.89 -0.40
N VAL A 119 15.41 -3.18 -0.54
CA VAL A 119 14.28 -3.84 0.11
C VAL A 119 14.76 -5.07 0.86
N LEU A 120 14.54 -5.08 2.17
CA LEU A 120 14.73 -6.24 3.03
C LEU A 120 13.38 -6.94 3.21
N LEU A 121 13.32 -8.19 2.78
CA LEU A 121 12.14 -9.03 2.96
C LEU A 121 12.32 -9.83 4.26
N ALA A 122 11.33 -9.77 5.16
CA ALA A 122 11.28 -10.57 6.37
C ALA A 122 9.83 -10.79 6.82
N LYS A 123 9.33 -12.03 6.77
CA LYS A 123 8.00 -12.37 7.32
C LYS A 123 7.92 -12.08 8.80
N LYS A 124 8.96 -12.46 9.54
CA LYS A 124 9.19 -12.09 10.95
C LYS A 124 10.18 -10.93 10.99
N ARG A 125 9.66 -9.69 11.01
CA ARG A 125 10.47 -8.47 10.88
C ARG A 125 11.50 -8.29 11.98
N GLU A 126 11.24 -8.81 13.19
CA GLU A 126 12.15 -8.81 14.32
C GLU A 126 13.46 -9.56 14.03
N LEU A 127 13.43 -10.57 13.15
CA LEU A 127 14.63 -11.31 12.74
C LEU A 127 15.58 -10.51 11.83
N ALA A 128 15.10 -9.40 11.26
CA ALA A 128 15.92 -8.53 10.42
C ALA A 128 17.03 -7.78 11.21
N LYS A 129 16.97 -7.78 12.55
CA LYS A 129 17.87 -6.99 13.42
C LYS A 129 19.34 -7.24 13.12
N GLU A 130 19.77 -8.47 12.96
CA GLU A 130 21.17 -8.80 12.74
C GLU A 130 21.69 -8.28 11.37
N ILE A 131 20.94 -8.51 10.30
CA ILE A 131 21.29 -8.03 8.95
C ILE A 131 21.34 -6.50 8.92
N LEU A 132 20.34 -5.83 9.56
CA LEU A 132 20.27 -4.38 9.61
C LEU A 132 21.41 -3.76 10.41
N SER A 133 21.87 -4.43 11.48
CA SER A 133 23.04 -3.95 12.27
C SER A 133 24.31 -3.87 11.43
N LYS A 134 24.49 -4.80 10.49
CA LYS A 134 25.65 -4.84 9.58
C LYS A 134 25.51 -3.81 8.44
N ALA A 135 24.29 -3.55 7.96
CA ALA A 135 24.04 -2.70 6.79
C ALA A 135 24.02 -1.19 7.09
N LYS A 136 23.84 -0.79 8.35
CA LYS A 136 23.88 0.61 8.84
C LYS A 136 22.97 1.56 8.05
N TYR A 137 21.66 1.45 8.25
CA TYR A 137 20.68 2.41 7.75
C TYR A 137 20.29 3.41 8.83
N ASP A 138 20.13 4.67 8.44
CA ASP A 138 19.60 5.71 9.33
C ASP A 138 18.10 5.50 9.57
N VAL A 139 17.38 5.09 8.52
CA VAL A 139 15.91 4.95 8.54
C VAL A 139 15.45 3.63 7.91
N LEU A 140 14.52 2.98 8.59
CA LEU A 140 13.79 1.80 8.12
C LEU A 140 12.34 2.18 7.83
N ILE A 141 11.87 1.92 6.62
CA ILE A 141 10.49 2.20 6.19
C ILE A 141 9.73 0.88 6.14
N LEU A 142 8.86 0.66 7.12
CA LEU A 142 8.03 -0.54 7.20
C LEU A 142 6.75 -0.34 6.40
N ASP A 143 6.61 -1.08 5.30
CA ASP A 143 5.36 -1.14 4.54
C ASP A 143 4.41 -2.17 5.18
N ASP A 144 3.16 -1.74 5.45
CA ASP A 144 2.10 -2.49 6.14
C ASP A 144 2.53 -3.04 7.52
N GLY A 145 3.06 -2.16 8.37
CA GLY A 145 3.64 -2.54 9.67
C GLY A 145 2.80 -2.25 10.91
N LEU A 146 1.73 -1.43 10.84
CA LEU A 146 1.03 -0.90 12.02
C LEU A 146 0.44 -1.96 12.96
N GLN A 147 0.08 -3.13 12.45
CA GLN A 147 -0.46 -4.25 13.23
C GLN A 147 0.60 -5.25 13.68
N ASN A 148 1.90 -4.93 13.52
CA ASN A 148 2.98 -5.81 13.99
C ASN A 148 3.44 -5.40 15.41
N PRO A 149 3.10 -6.15 16.47
CA PRO A 149 3.51 -5.81 17.82
C PRO A 149 4.95 -6.21 18.14
N ASN A 150 5.61 -7.00 17.28
CA ASN A 150 6.94 -7.56 17.55
C ASN A 150 8.09 -6.60 17.18
N VAL A 151 7.78 -5.44 16.58
CA VAL A 151 8.77 -4.41 16.22
C VAL A 151 8.41 -3.10 16.90
N ALA A 152 9.39 -2.44 17.48
CA ALA A 152 9.20 -1.10 18.02
C ALA A 152 9.12 -0.07 16.87
N HIS A 153 8.12 0.79 16.92
CA HIS A 153 7.87 1.83 15.93
C HIS A 153 8.23 3.20 16.49
N ASP A 154 9.13 3.93 15.86
CA ASP A 154 9.49 5.30 16.29
C ASP A 154 8.45 6.31 15.79
N MET A 155 7.93 6.11 14.57
CA MET A 155 6.85 6.91 14.01
C MET A 155 5.82 6.04 13.29
N LYS A 156 4.55 6.26 13.59
CA LYS A 156 3.41 5.55 13.01
C LYS A 156 2.62 6.46 12.09
N ILE A 157 2.59 6.14 10.80
CA ILE A 157 1.88 6.88 9.77
C ILE A 157 0.65 6.06 9.36
N LEU A 158 -0.52 6.55 9.74
CA LEU A 158 -1.80 5.94 9.41
C LEU A 158 -2.30 6.50 8.09
N VAL A 159 -2.43 5.66 7.09
CA VAL A 159 -2.98 6.04 5.78
C VAL A 159 -4.47 5.76 5.74
N ILE A 160 -5.26 6.74 5.34
CA ILE A 160 -6.71 6.68 5.21
C ILE A 160 -7.12 7.12 3.81
N ASP A 161 -7.88 6.28 3.12
CA ASP A 161 -8.54 6.62 1.87
C ASP A 161 -9.80 7.44 2.16
N ALA A 162 -9.87 8.67 1.69
CA ALA A 162 -10.98 9.59 1.95
C ALA A 162 -12.32 9.06 1.42
N ASN A 163 -12.32 8.28 0.33
CA ASN A 163 -13.53 7.73 -0.28
C ASN A 163 -14.07 6.48 0.43
N TYR A 164 -13.24 5.87 1.29
CA TYR A 164 -13.61 4.65 2.00
C TYR A 164 -13.63 4.84 3.52
N LEU A 165 -12.77 5.69 4.05
CA LEU A 165 -12.54 5.95 5.48
C LEU A 165 -12.38 4.64 6.27
N PHE A 166 -13.36 4.33 7.10
CA PHE A 166 -13.38 3.14 7.96
C PHE A 166 -14.41 2.11 7.52
N GLY A 167 -14.98 2.27 6.31
CA GLY A 167 -16.09 1.45 5.83
C GLY A 167 -17.28 1.51 6.76
N ASN A 168 -17.89 0.35 7.09
CA ASN A 168 -19.01 0.26 8.03
C ASN A 168 -18.60 0.41 9.51
N GLY A 169 -17.31 0.59 9.83
CA GLY A 169 -16.78 0.80 11.17
C GLY A 169 -16.60 -0.45 12.02
N PHE A 170 -17.00 -1.63 11.55
CA PHE A 170 -16.83 -2.89 12.28
C PHE A 170 -15.48 -3.56 12.00
N LEU A 171 -15.05 -4.39 12.96
CA LEU A 171 -13.87 -5.24 12.82
C LEU A 171 -14.15 -6.43 11.89
N PHE A 172 -13.08 -6.98 11.31
CA PHE A 172 -13.15 -8.22 10.55
C PHE A 172 -13.71 -9.37 11.43
N PRO A 173 -14.61 -10.23 10.92
CA PRO A 173 -15.15 -10.26 9.55
C PRO A 173 -16.44 -9.45 9.33
N ALA A 174 -17.06 -8.86 10.35
CA ALA A 174 -18.28 -8.05 10.20
C ALA A 174 -18.04 -6.72 9.45
N GLY A 175 -16.81 -6.25 9.42
CA GLY A 175 -16.38 -5.08 8.67
C GLY A 175 -14.93 -5.18 8.20
N PRO A 176 -14.44 -4.12 7.56
CA PRO A 176 -13.10 -4.13 6.95
C PRO A 176 -11.96 -3.88 7.95
N LEU A 177 -12.26 -3.55 9.20
CA LEU A 177 -11.24 -3.05 10.12
C LEU A 177 -10.38 -4.16 10.72
N ARG A 178 -9.06 -3.99 10.68
CA ARG A 178 -8.06 -4.84 11.35
C ARG A 178 -7.91 -4.50 12.83
N GLN A 179 -8.22 -3.26 13.20
CA GLN A 179 -8.25 -2.73 14.57
C GLN A 179 -9.27 -1.60 14.66
N THR A 180 -9.72 -1.23 15.85
CA THR A 180 -10.70 -0.16 16.00
C THR A 180 -10.15 1.18 15.49
N SER A 181 -10.96 1.94 14.77
CA SER A 181 -10.60 3.26 14.24
C SER A 181 -10.11 4.20 15.33
N SER A 182 -10.76 4.19 16.50
CA SER A 182 -10.38 5.01 17.65
C SER A 182 -8.99 4.67 18.19
N SER A 183 -8.62 3.38 18.25
CA SER A 183 -7.28 2.96 18.65
C SER A 183 -6.23 3.38 17.63
N ALA A 184 -6.51 3.18 16.34
CA ALA A 184 -5.59 3.56 15.27
C ALA A 184 -5.32 5.06 15.25
N LEU A 185 -6.37 5.88 15.33
CA LEU A 185 -6.27 7.33 15.32
C LEU A 185 -5.53 7.89 16.54
N ARG A 186 -5.72 7.29 17.72
CA ARG A 186 -4.96 7.71 18.92
C ARG A 186 -3.48 7.39 18.82
N ASN A 187 -3.16 6.20 18.31
CA ASN A 187 -1.79 5.69 18.29
C ASN A 187 -0.98 6.15 17.07
N ALA A 188 -1.60 6.81 16.10
CA ALA A 188 -0.90 7.40 14.97
C ALA A 188 -0.19 8.69 15.38
N ASP A 189 1.05 8.88 14.96
CA ASP A 189 1.79 10.13 15.06
C ASP A 189 1.38 11.09 13.94
N VAL A 190 1.16 10.53 12.74
CA VAL A 190 0.65 11.23 11.56
C VAL A 190 -0.47 10.43 10.93
N ILE A 191 -1.48 11.14 10.42
CA ILE A 191 -2.58 10.60 9.63
C ILE A 191 -2.48 11.20 8.24
N LEU A 192 -2.34 10.36 7.22
CA LEU A 192 -2.31 10.78 5.82
C LEU A 192 -3.66 10.46 5.17
N LEU A 193 -4.46 11.51 4.90
CA LEU A 193 -5.74 11.41 4.23
C LEU A 193 -5.53 11.52 2.73
N ILE A 194 -5.79 10.45 1.98
CA ILE A 194 -5.57 10.41 0.53
C ILE A 194 -6.89 10.59 -0.21
N GLY A 195 -6.93 11.51 -1.18
CA GLY A 195 -8.05 11.71 -2.11
C GLY A 195 -9.07 12.74 -1.65
N SER A 196 -8.77 13.53 -0.62
CA SER A 196 -9.60 14.69 -0.24
C SER A 196 -8.79 15.72 0.54
N GLU A 197 -9.10 16.98 0.34
CA GLU A 197 -8.60 18.09 1.17
C GLU A 197 -9.58 18.43 2.29
N GLN A 198 -10.84 18.03 2.15
CA GLN A 198 -11.86 18.25 3.18
C GLN A 198 -11.66 17.25 4.31
N LEU A 199 -11.57 17.78 5.53
CA LEU A 199 -11.39 16.98 6.73
C LEU A 199 -12.72 16.31 7.14
N PRO A 200 -12.84 14.97 7.08
CA PRO A 200 -14.03 14.26 7.53
C PRO A 200 -14.32 14.52 9.01
N LYS A 201 -15.62 14.58 9.40
CA LYS A 201 -16.04 14.79 10.80
C LYS A 201 -15.34 13.84 11.79
N SER A 202 -15.14 12.59 11.40
CA SER A 202 -14.45 11.57 12.21
C SER A 202 -12.99 11.90 12.52
N LEU A 203 -12.34 12.77 11.74
CA LEU A 203 -10.94 13.15 11.89
C LEU A 203 -10.73 14.53 12.53
N VAL A 204 -11.79 15.33 12.73
CA VAL A 204 -11.69 16.71 13.26
C VAL A 204 -10.93 16.78 14.58
N LYS A 205 -11.17 15.83 15.50
CA LYS A 205 -10.45 15.72 16.77
C LYS A 205 -8.94 15.55 16.60
N TYR A 206 -8.51 15.00 15.47
CA TYR A 206 -7.10 14.68 15.17
C TYR A 206 -6.48 15.63 14.15
N ARG A 207 -7.14 16.77 13.82
CA ARG A 207 -6.73 17.71 12.76
C ARG A 207 -5.24 18.09 12.76
N LYS A 208 -4.62 18.22 13.94
CA LYS A 208 -3.19 18.58 14.09
C LYS A 208 -2.22 17.49 13.62
N LYS A 209 -2.70 16.25 13.42
CA LYS A 209 -1.93 15.12 12.94
C LYS A 209 -2.28 14.76 11.48
N VAL A 210 -3.28 15.42 10.88
CA VAL A 210 -3.79 15.07 9.55
C VAL A 210 -3.11 15.91 8.48
N PHE A 211 -2.56 15.22 7.50
CA PHE A 211 -2.07 15.78 6.23
C PHE A 211 -2.90 15.22 5.09
N SER A 212 -3.33 16.08 4.18
CA SER A 212 -4.00 15.65 2.94
C SER A 212 -2.96 15.34 1.86
N ALA A 213 -3.28 14.34 1.04
CA ALA A 213 -2.45 13.94 -0.07
C ALA A 213 -3.32 13.47 -1.26
N ASN A 214 -2.79 13.62 -2.46
CA ASN A 214 -3.44 13.19 -3.68
C ASN A 214 -2.46 12.46 -4.59
N TYR A 215 -2.99 11.61 -5.46
CA TYR A 215 -2.19 11.00 -6.51
C TYR A 215 -2.10 11.92 -7.72
N LYS A 216 -0.89 12.01 -8.29
CA LYS A 216 -0.65 12.64 -9.59
C LYS A 216 0.03 11.64 -10.50
N ALA A 217 -0.28 11.66 -11.79
CA ALA A 217 0.52 10.94 -12.76
C ALA A 217 1.91 11.56 -12.85
N SER A 218 2.94 10.72 -12.86
CA SER A 218 4.35 11.13 -12.90
C SER A 218 5.05 10.75 -14.20
N GLY A 219 4.28 10.48 -15.27
CA GLY A 219 4.80 10.12 -16.59
C GLY A 219 4.29 11.06 -17.68
N SER A 220 4.96 11.03 -18.83
CA SER A 220 4.43 11.66 -20.06
C SER A 220 3.64 10.62 -20.83
N TYR A 221 2.35 10.90 -21.03
CA TYR A 221 1.44 10.01 -21.73
C TYR A 221 0.90 10.70 -22.99
N ASN A 222 0.75 9.94 -24.06
CA ASN A 222 0.26 10.51 -25.33
C ASN A 222 -1.27 10.53 -25.32
N SER A 223 -1.87 11.70 -25.09
CA SER A 223 -3.32 11.92 -25.08
C SER A 223 -4.01 11.75 -26.46
N LYS A 224 -3.22 11.71 -27.55
CA LYS A 224 -3.75 11.45 -28.91
C LYS A 224 -3.95 9.97 -29.19
N LYS A 225 -3.39 9.08 -28.35
CA LYS A 225 -3.56 7.63 -28.47
C LYS A 225 -4.79 7.16 -27.71
N SER A 226 -5.43 6.12 -28.24
CA SER A 226 -6.44 5.35 -27.52
C SER A 226 -5.79 4.16 -26.80
N TYR A 227 -6.29 3.86 -25.62
CA TYR A 227 -5.70 2.85 -24.74
C TYR A 227 -6.65 1.70 -24.44
N LEU A 228 -6.07 0.50 -24.30
CA LEU A 228 -6.67 -0.64 -23.61
C LEU A 228 -5.99 -0.73 -22.23
N ALA A 229 -6.77 -0.48 -21.17
CA ALA A 229 -6.28 -0.51 -19.81
C ALA A 229 -6.55 -1.88 -19.15
N PHE A 230 -5.58 -2.42 -18.44
CA PHE A 230 -5.79 -3.63 -17.64
C PHE A 230 -5.15 -3.49 -16.27
N SER A 231 -5.77 -4.11 -15.25
CA SER A 231 -5.22 -4.11 -13.89
C SER A 231 -5.74 -5.28 -13.05
N ALA A 232 -4.96 -5.62 -12.01
CA ALA A 232 -5.26 -6.62 -11.02
C ALA A 232 -5.17 -6.02 -9.61
N LEU A 233 -6.04 -5.05 -9.34
CA LEU A 233 -6.13 -4.33 -8.08
C LEU A 233 -7.39 -4.70 -7.30
N ALA A 234 -7.38 -4.57 -5.98
CA ALA A 234 -8.58 -4.72 -5.14
C ALA A 234 -9.71 -3.73 -5.53
N ASN A 235 -9.37 -2.61 -6.18
CA ASN A 235 -10.32 -1.63 -6.72
C ASN A 235 -9.77 -1.09 -8.04
N ASN A 236 -10.13 -1.76 -9.15
CA ASN A 236 -9.71 -1.41 -10.50
C ASN A 236 -10.29 -0.06 -10.94
N ALA A 237 -11.48 0.31 -10.47
CA ALA A 237 -12.13 1.58 -10.82
C ALA A 237 -11.27 2.80 -10.46
N LYS A 238 -10.47 2.74 -9.39
CA LYS A 238 -9.54 3.83 -9.04
C LYS A 238 -8.49 4.06 -10.13
N PHE A 239 -7.96 3.00 -10.69
CA PHE A 239 -6.98 3.10 -11.79
C PHE A 239 -7.62 3.69 -13.02
N PHE A 240 -8.79 3.19 -13.41
CA PHE A 240 -9.50 3.66 -14.60
C PHE A 240 -9.90 5.14 -14.48
N ASN A 241 -10.42 5.55 -13.32
CA ASN A 241 -10.70 6.95 -13.04
C ASN A 241 -9.44 7.83 -13.12
N SER A 242 -8.31 7.35 -12.58
CA SER A 242 -7.04 8.08 -12.69
C SER A 242 -6.58 8.29 -14.13
N LEU A 243 -6.80 7.33 -15.03
CA LEU A 243 -6.50 7.50 -16.45
C LEU A 243 -7.37 8.58 -17.08
N SER A 244 -8.68 8.56 -16.80
CA SER A 244 -9.65 9.56 -17.27
C SER A 244 -9.34 10.96 -16.72
N ASP A 245 -9.02 11.07 -15.45
CA ASP A 245 -8.66 12.34 -14.79
C ASP A 245 -7.39 12.97 -15.39
N HIS A 246 -6.54 12.15 -16.02
CA HIS A 246 -5.34 12.59 -16.76
C HIS A 246 -5.58 12.79 -18.26
N GLY A 247 -6.85 12.79 -18.70
CA GLY A 247 -7.24 13.04 -20.09
C GLY A 247 -6.83 11.94 -21.06
N LEU A 248 -6.59 10.71 -20.58
CA LEU A 248 -6.27 9.58 -21.44
C LEU A 248 -7.54 8.94 -21.97
N ARG A 249 -7.61 8.74 -23.28
CA ARG A 249 -8.73 8.09 -23.96
C ARG A 249 -8.61 6.57 -23.79
N VAL A 250 -9.36 5.99 -22.86
CA VAL A 250 -9.42 4.54 -22.65
C VAL A 250 -10.69 4.00 -23.29
N GLU A 251 -10.53 3.12 -24.26
CA GLU A 251 -11.65 2.53 -25.00
C GLU A 251 -12.07 1.18 -24.43
N GLU A 252 -11.12 0.46 -23.80
CA GLU A 252 -11.39 -0.83 -23.18
C GLU A 252 -10.72 -0.96 -21.84
N TYR A 253 -11.41 -1.68 -20.94
CA TYR A 253 -10.96 -2.02 -19.60
C TYR A 253 -11.02 -3.53 -19.40
N ILE A 254 -9.89 -4.14 -18.99
CA ILE A 254 -9.84 -5.56 -18.64
C ILE A 254 -9.43 -5.68 -17.18
N GLU A 255 -10.32 -6.26 -16.38
CA GLU A 255 -10.13 -6.44 -14.96
C GLU A 255 -9.69 -7.87 -14.64
N PHE A 256 -8.63 -7.96 -13.84
CA PHE A 256 -8.17 -9.21 -13.24
C PHE A 256 -8.42 -9.18 -11.73
N SER A 257 -8.43 -10.35 -11.10
CA SER A 257 -8.55 -10.45 -9.64
C SER A 257 -7.33 -9.84 -8.93
N ASP A 258 -7.52 -9.31 -7.72
CA ASP A 258 -6.44 -8.70 -6.94
C ASP A 258 -5.25 -9.65 -6.77
N HIS A 259 -4.05 -9.14 -7.03
CA HIS A 259 -2.79 -9.89 -7.08
C HIS A 259 -2.75 -11.02 -8.12
N TYR A 260 -3.49 -10.90 -9.22
CA TYR A 260 -3.43 -11.88 -10.30
C TYR A 260 -2.00 -12.05 -10.82
N SER A 261 -1.61 -13.31 -11.02
CA SER A 261 -0.32 -13.65 -11.64
C SER A 261 -0.54 -13.89 -13.14
N TYR A 262 -0.12 -12.94 -13.96
CA TYR A 262 -0.31 -13.01 -15.41
C TYR A 262 0.44 -14.19 -16.02
N ARG A 263 -0.27 -15.05 -16.74
CA ARG A 263 0.33 -16.08 -17.59
C ARG A 263 0.80 -15.45 -18.90
N VAL A 264 1.77 -16.08 -19.55
CA VAL A 264 2.26 -15.62 -20.85
C VAL A 264 1.12 -15.51 -21.87
N THR A 265 0.21 -16.47 -21.84
CA THR A 265 -1.00 -16.48 -22.71
C THR A 265 -1.90 -15.27 -22.48
N ASP A 266 -2.09 -14.83 -21.23
CA ASP A 266 -2.90 -13.66 -20.92
C ASP A 266 -2.29 -12.40 -21.54
N ILE A 267 -0.96 -12.26 -21.44
CA ILE A 267 -0.22 -11.10 -21.97
C ILE A 267 -0.26 -11.08 -23.50
N VAL A 268 -0.03 -12.25 -24.14
CA VAL A 268 -0.09 -12.37 -25.60
C VAL A 268 -1.47 -12.02 -26.12
N ASN A 269 -2.53 -12.51 -25.46
CA ASN A 269 -3.92 -12.20 -25.83
C ASN A 269 -4.22 -10.69 -25.69
N LEU A 270 -3.72 -10.03 -24.62
CA LEU A 270 -3.87 -8.59 -24.44
C LEU A 270 -3.17 -7.81 -25.56
N ILE A 271 -1.94 -8.21 -25.94
CA ILE A 271 -1.18 -7.58 -27.02
C ILE A 271 -1.89 -7.75 -28.35
N GLN A 272 -2.38 -8.96 -28.67
CA GLN A 272 -3.11 -9.23 -29.90
C GLN A 272 -4.41 -8.44 -29.98
N LEU A 273 -5.18 -8.40 -28.90
CA LEU A 273 -6.42 -7.62 -28.82
C LEU A 273 -6.16 -6.11 -29.02
N ALA A 274 -5.13 -5.57 -28.37
CA ALA A 274 -4.76 -4.18 -28.53
C ALA A 274 -4.33 -3.87 -29.97
N ALA A 275 -3.54 -4.75 -30.60
CA ALA A 275 -3.12 -4.62 -32.00
C ALA A 275 -4.29 -4.65 -32.96
N GLN A 276 -5.23 -5.60 -32.80
CA GLN A 276 -6.43 -5.72 -33.64
C GLN A 276 -7.32 -4.48 -33.61
N LYS A 277 -7.36 -3.80 -32.46
CA LYS A 277 -8.17 -2.58 -32.25
C LYS A 277 -7.40 -1.27 -32.43
N GLY A 278 -6.13 -1.31 -32.75
CA GLY A 278 -5.28 -0.13 -32.88
C GLY A 278 -5.07 0.62 -31.54
N LEU A 279 -5.16 -0.11 -30.40
CA LEU A 279 -5.04 0.45 -29.06
C LEU A 279 -3.63 0.25 -28.49
N THR A 280 -3.24 1.12 -27.57
CA THR A 280 -1.98 0.99 -26.80
C THR A 280 -2.29 0.38 -25.43
N LEU A 281 -1.58 -0.67 -25.03
CA LEU A 281 -1.74 -1.26 -23.71
C LEU A 281 -1.20 -0.34 -22.62
N ILE A 282 -1.98 -0.20 -21.52
CA ILE A 282 -1.58 0.55 -20.33
C ILE A 282 -1.99 -0.18 -19.06
N THR A 283 -1.08 -0.19 -18.07
CA THR A 283 -1.34 -0.86 -16.79
C THR A 283 -0.68 -0.12 -15.62
N THR A 284 -1.01 -0.52 -14.39
CA THR A 284 -0.46 0.08 -13.17
C THR A 284 1.00 -0.31 -12.94
N SER A 285 1.75 0.47 -12.15
CA SER A 285 3.11 0.09 -11.73
C SER A 285 3.14 -1.24 -10.95
N LYS A 286 2.09 -1.55 -10.17
CA LYS A 286 1.96 -2.82 -9.42
C LYS A 286 1.79 -4.01 -10.36
N ASP A 287 1.06 -3.84 -11.46
CA ASP A 287 0.88 -4.89 -12.45
C ASP A 287 2.09 -5.00 -13.37
N TYR A 288 2.68 -3.87 -13.74
CA TYR A 288 3.84 -3.83 -14.63
C TYR A 288 5.04 -4.64 -14.12
N VAL A 289 5.30 -4.64 -12.80
CA VAL A 289 6.41 -5.44 -12.22
C VAL A 289 6.18 -6.94 -12.29
N LYS A 290 4.93 -7.39 -12.46
CA LYS A 290 4.57 -8.80 -12.63
C LYS A 290 4.76 -9.30 -14.07
N LEU A 291 4.93 -8.38 -15.03
CA LEU A 291 5.06 -8.73 -16.43
C LEU A 291 6.47 -9.23 -16.75
N PRO A 292 6.61 -10.29 -17.57
CA PRO A 292 7.94 -10.71 -18.04
C PRO A 292 8.62 -9.57 -18.82
N LYS A 293 9.91 -9.35 -18.56
CA LYS A 293 10.71 -8.23 -19.11
C LYS A 293 10.57 -8.08 -20.63
N ARG A 294 10.46 -9.19 -21.36
CA ARG A 294 10.36 -9.19 -22.85
C ARG A 294 9.11 -8.47 -23.36
N TYR A 295 8.00 -8.44 -22.58
CA TYR A 295 6.75 -7.80 -22.99
C TYR A 295 6.58 -6.39 -22.42
N GLN A 296 7.40 -5.98 -21.47
CA GLN A 296 7.28 -4.66 -20.83
C GLN A 296 7.44 -3.49 -21.82
N LYS A 297 8.17 -3.69 -22.91
CA LYS A 297 8.37 -2.67 -23.96
C LYS A 297 7.08 -2.35 -24.75
N GLU A 298 6.13 -3.28 -24.80
CA GLU A 298 4.87 -3.16 -25.54
C GLU A 298 3.74 -2.59 -24.68
N ILE A 299 4.00 -2.38 -23.39
CA ILE A 299 2.98 -2.00 -22.41
C ILE A 299 3.41 -0.72 -21.71
N VAL A 300 2.54 0.29 -21.71
CA VAL A 300 2.78 1.55 -21.01
C VAL A 300 2.55 1.36 -19.51
N GLU A 301 3.53 1.72 -18.70
CA GLU A 301 3.39 1.79 -17.25
C GLU A 301 2.77 3.13 -16.85
N PHE A 302 1.58 3.12 -16.28
CA PHE A 302 0.98 4.31 -15.68
C PHE A 302 1.53 4.52 -14.28
N LYS A 303 2.43 5.47 -14.16
CA LYS A 303 3.10 5.82 -12.91
C LYS A 303 2.32 6.91 -12.19
N ILE A 304 2.15 6.71 -10.89
CA ILE A 304 1.57 7.70 -9.99
C ILE A 304 2.57 8.02 -8.88
N GLU A 305 2.58 9.27 -8.47
CA GLU A 305 3.27 9.74 -7.27
C GLU A 305 2.27 10.25 -6.24
N LEU A 306 2.61 10.12 -4.98
CA LEU A 306 1.83 10.69 -3.89
C LEU A 306 2.35 12.10 -3.58
N VAL A 307 1.48 13.10 -3.70
CA VAL A 307 1.79 14.50 -3.39
C VAL A 307 1.12 14.87 -2.07
N ILE A 308 1.92 15.30 -1.09
CA ILE A 308 1.42 15.76 0.22
C ILE A 308 1.25 17.27 0.13
N ASN A 309 0.06 17.80 0.41
CA ASN A 309 -0.26 19.21 0.19
C ASN A 309 0.60 20.17 1.06
N SER A 310 0.85 19.84 2.32
CA SER A 310 1.73 20.61 3.20
C SER A 310 3.06 19.89 3.42
N GLN A 311 3.76 19.53 2.32
CA GLN A 311 4.98 18.72 2.39
C GLN A 311 6.07 19.32 3.29
N ALA A 312 6.24 20.64 3.29
CA ALA A 312 7.26 21.32 4.13
C ALA A 312 6.98 21.10 5.63
N GLU A 313 5.71 21.16 6.05
CA GLU A 313 5.31 20.90 7.44
C GLU A 313 5.47 19.42 7.78
N PHE A 314 5.11 18.54 6.86
CA PHE A 314 5.31 17.11 7.01
C PHE A 314 6.80 16.78 7.22
N ILE A 315 7.70 17.37 6.43
CA ILE A 315 9.16 17.22 6.58
C ILE A 315 9.63 17.74 7.95
N LYS A 316 9.09 18.85 8.45
CA LYS A 316 9.44 19.34 9.80
C LYS A 316 9.08 18.31 10.89
N ILE A 317 7.92 17.65 10.76
CA ILE A 317 7.55 16.58 11.68
C ILE A 317 8.48 15.38 11.51
N LEU A 318 8.73 14.95 10.27
CA LEU A 318 9.60 13.83 9.97
C LEU A 318 11.00 13.99 10.57
N LYS A 319 11.60 15.19 10.47
CA LYS A 319 12.91 15.53 11.04
C LYS A 319 13.00 15.39 12.57
N ARG A 320 11.86 15.39 13.30
CA ARG A 320 11.86 15.16 14.76
C ARG A 320 12.12 13.70 15.12
N TYR A 321 11.80 12.78 14.22
CA TYR A 321 11.97 11.36 14.42
C TYR A 321 13.27 10.83 13.82
N VAL A 322 13.65 11.33 12.63
CA VAL A 322 14.84 10.86 11.94
C VAL A 322 16.08 11.63 12.37
N LYS A 323 17.09 10.90 12.79
CA LYS A 323 18.42 11.44 13.11
C LYS A 323 19.43 10.70 12.26
N LYS A 324 20.51 11.38 11.89
CA LYS A 324 21.66 10.75 11.25
C LYS A 324 22.35 9.86 12.30
N SER A 325 22.58 8.59 11.94
CA SER A 325 23.29 7.61 12.78
C SER A 325 24.77 7.91 12.86
#